data_933a98ac660ba4345cced9c51b6929ad
#
_entry.id   933a98ac660ba4345cced9c51b6929ad
#
_cell.length_a   1.000
_cell.length_b   1.000
_cell.length_c   1.000
_cell.angle_alpha   90.00
_cell.angle_beta   90.00
_cell.angle_gamma   90.00
#
_symmetry.space_group_name_H-M   'P 1'
#
loop_
_entity.id
_entity.type
_entity.pdbx_description
1 polymer ?
#
loop_
_entity_poly.entity_id
_entity_poly.type
_entity_poly.pdbx_seq_one_letter_code
_entity_poly.pdbx_strand_id
1 'polypeptide(L)'
;MTGEHLEAILKVAGARTEKDGWTSLPEGSAMTLHVAHDGASMTVSRIDAVKQEGELVYARNPRRELFVLVRSDVFAVALEGESNVGKVTRRAGFG
;
A
#
# COMPACT_ATOMS: atom_id res chain seq x y z
N MET A 1 -6.79 -9.83 -0.29
CA MET A 1 -6.20 -9.43 1.00
C MET A 1 -7.30 -8.97 1.94
N THR A 2 -7.20 -9.30 3.20
CA THR A 2 -8.20 -8.83 4.17
C THR A 2 -7.82 -7.44 4.66
N GLY A 3 -8.78 -6.76 5.30
CA GLY A 3 -8.51 -5.46 5.90
C GLY A 3 -7.46 -5.54 6.99
N GLU A 4 -7.46 -6.63 7.74
CA GLU A 4 -6.47 -6.84 8.80
C GLU A 4 -5.07 -7.01 8.23
N HIS A 5 -4.95 -7.74 7.12
CA HIS A 5 -3.67 -7.92 6.46
C HIS A 5 -3.13 -6.58 5.97
N LEU A 6 -4.00 -5.78 5.37
CA LEU A 6 -3.59 -4.48 4.87
C LEU A 6 -3.16 -3.57 6.02
N GLU A 7 -3.88 -3.59 7.12
CA GLU A 7 -3.52 -2.80 8.29
C GLU A 7 -2.18 -3.22 8.87
N ALA A 8 -1.92 -4.53 8.89
CA ALA A 8 -0.64 -5.02 9.37
C ALA A 8 0.51 -4.53 8.49
N ILE A 9 0.31 -4.53 7.18
CA ILE A 9 1.31 -4.04 6.24
C ILE A 9 1.56 -2.55 6.44
N LEU A 10 0.50 -1.78 6.63
CA LEU A 10 0.63 -0.36 6.87
C LEU A 10 1.38 -0.07 8.16
N LYS A 11 1.17 -0.89 9.16
CA LYS A 11 1.90 -0.76 10.42
C LYS A 11 3.38 -1.01 10.22
N VAL A 12 3.73 -2.04 9.45
CA VAL A 12 5.12 -2.34 9.15
C VAL A 12 5.76 -1.16 8.42
N ALA A 13 5.00 -0.50 7.58
CA ALA A 13 5.49 0.64 6.83
C ALA A 13 5.60 1.91 7.67
N GLY A 14 5.09 1.89 8.89
CA GLY A 14 5.10 3.08 9.72
C GLY A 14 4.05 4.10 9.37
N ALA A 15 2.99 3.67 8.71
CA ALA A 15 1.93 4.57 8.27
C ALA A 15 1.14 5.13 9.44
N ARG A 16 0.55 6.28 9.24
CA ARG A 16 -0.20 6.99 10.27
C ARG A 16 -1.61 7.29 9.77
N THR A 17 -2.60 6.97 10.58
CA THR A 17 -3.99 7.26 10.23
C THR A 17 -4.34 8.68 10.63
N GLU A 18 -4.92 9.42 9.70
CA GLU A 18 -5.31 10.81 9.90
C GLU A 18 -6.77 10.89 10.31
N LYS A 19 -7.20 12.10 10.70
CA LYS A 19 -8.56 12.31 11.16
C LYS A 19 -9.62 12.03 10.10
N ASP A 20 -9.26 12.20 8.85
CA ASP A 20 -10.20 11.98 7.75
C ASP A 20 -10.31 10.52 7.34
N GLY A 21 -9.63 9.63 8.05
CA GLY A 21 -9.68 8.21 7.76
C GLY A 21 -8.62 7.72 6.81
N TRP A 22 -7.85 8.61 6.22
CA TRP A 22 -6.76 8.24 5.35
C TRP A 22 -5.55 7.82 6.17
N THR A 23 -4.88 6.77 5.73
CA THR A 23 -3.66 6.29 6.36
C THR A 23 -2.52 6.64 5.41
N SER A 24 -1.62 7.48 5.90
CA SER A 24 -0.53 8.01 5.08
C SER A 24 0.79 7.38 5.44
N LEU A 25 1.60 7.10 4.41
CA LEU A 25 2.95 6.59 4.62
C LEU A 25 3.88 7.71 5.03
N PRO A 26 4.98 7.39 5.71
CA PRO A 26 5.97 8.41 6.05
C PRO A 26 6.52 9.07 4.79
N GLU A 27 6.95 10.29 4.94
CA GLU A 27 7.57 11.02 3.85
C GLU A 27 8.76 10.23 3.31
N GLY A 28 8.87 10.18 2.01
CA GLY A 28 9.94 9.43 1.36
C GLY A 28 9.62 7.96 1.16
N SER A 29 8.46 7.52 1.61
CA SER A 29 8.02 6.13 1.46
C SER A 29 6.86 6.05 0.48
N ALA A 30 6.74 4.90 -0.18
CA ALA A 30 5.64 4.66 -1.09
C ALA A 30 5.35 3.18 -1.10
N MET A 31 4.18 2.82 -1.61
CA MET A 31 3.86 1.41 -1.77
C MET A 31 3.25 1.15 -3.12
N THR A 32 3.35 -0.10 -3.55
CA THR A 32 2.79 -0.57 -4.80
C THR A 32 1.79 -1.66 -4.47
N LEU A 33 0.59 -1.51 -4.99
CA LEU A 33 -0.46 -2.50 -4.80
C LEU A 33 -0.53 -3.39 -6.03
N HIS A 34 -0.45 -4.68 -5.81
CA HIS A 34 -0.59 -5.67 -6.88
C HIS A 34 -1.99 -6.25 -6.83
N VAL A 35 -2.73 -6.07 -7.91
CA VAL A 35 -4.15 -6.39 -7.96
C VAL A 35 -4.40 -7.40 -9.08
N ALA A 36 -5.24 -8.38 -8.81
CA ALA A 36 -5.60 -9.38 -9.80
C ALA A 36 -7.07 -9.73 -9.69
N HIS A 37 -7.72 -9.91 -10.83
CA HIS A 37 -9.13 -10.27 -10.88
C HIS A 37 -9.41 -10.98 -12.20
N ASP A 38 -10.01 -12.16 -12.13
CA ASP A 38 -10.42 -12.95 -13.32
C ASP A 38 -9.32 -13.12 -14.37
N GLY A 39 -8.11 -13.43 -13.91
CA GLY A 39 -7.01 -13.68 -14.82
C GLY A 39 -6.28 -12.43 -15.29
N ALA A 40 -6.80 -11.26 -14.99
CA ALA A 40 -6.13 -10.02 -15.32
C ALA A 40 -5.41 -9.50 -14.07
N SER A 41 -4.30 -8.81 -14.27
CA SER A 41 -3.58 -8.22 -13.16
C SER A 41 -3.09 -6.83 -13.52
N MET A 42 -2.92 -6.00 -12.50
CA MET A 42 -2.37 -4.68 -12.70
C MET A 42 -1.59 -4.26 -11.46
N THR A 43 -0.76 -3.27 -11.63
CA THR A 43 0.07 -2.73 -10.56
C THR A 43 -0.26 -1.25 -10.38
N VAL A 44 -0.52 -0.86 -9.14
CA VAL A 44 -0.78 0.54 -8.80
C VAL A 44 0.39 1.02 -7.97
N SER A 45 1.24 1.83 -8.56
CA SER A 45 2.52 2.24 -7.97
C SER A 45 2.48 3.61 -7.32
N ARG A 46 3.48 3.85 -6.48
CA ARG A 46 3.72 5.17 -5.88
C ARG A 46 2.56 5.67 -5.01
N ILE A 47 1.92 4.76 -4.33
CA ILE A 47 0.84 5.13 -3.44
C ILE A 47 1.41 5.63 -2.12
N ASP A 48 0.96 6.80 -1.69
CA ASP A 48 1.41 7.38 -0.42
C ASP A 48 0.32 7.42 0.65
N ALA A 49 -0.92 7.13 0.29
CA ALA A 49 -2.00 7.08 1.27
C ALA A 49 -3.12 6.16 0.80
N VAL A 50 -3.75 5.49 1.74
CA VAL A 50 -4.87 4.60 1.46
C VAL A 50 -5.98 4.81 2.46
N LYS A 51 -7.19 4.46 2.08
CA LYS A 51 -8.34 4.49 2.96
C LYS A 51 -9.18 3.25 2.66
N GLN A 52 -9.58 2.55 3.69
CA GLN A 52 -10.43 1.39 3.54
C GLN A 52 -11.86 1.73 3.90
N GLU A 53 -12.80 1.32 3.05
CA GLU A 53 -14.19 1.59 3.31
C GLU A 53 -15.01 0.43 2.77
N GLY A 54 -15.59 -0.36 3.66
CA GLY A 54 -16.30 -1.56 3.26
C GLY A 54 -15.35 -2.52 2.56
N GLU A 55 -15.68 -2.90 1.35
CA GLU A 55 -14.85 -3.81 0.57
C GLU A 55 -13.88 -3.08 -0.35
N LEU A 56 -13.88 -1.76 -0.29
CA LEU A 56 -13.07 -0.95 -1.20
C LEU A 56 -11.83 -0.41 -0.53
N VAL A 57 -10.79 -0.23 -1.33
CA VAL A 57 -9.57 0.45 -0.93
C VAL A 57 -9.42 1.64 -1.86
N TYR A 58 -9.34 2.81 -1.28
CA TYR A 58 -9.02 4.02 -2.02
C TYR A 58 -7.53 4.24 -1.88
N ALA A 59 -6.84 4.46 -2.99
CA ALA A 59 -5.40 4.68 -2.98
C ALA A 59 -5.10 5.98 -3.69
N ARG A 60 -4.21 6.76 -3.12
CA ARG A 60 -3.88 8.07 -3.64
C ARG A 60 -2.38 8.19 -3.82
N ASN A 61 -1.96 8.88 -4.86
CA ASN A 61 -0.53 9.14 -5.08
C ASN A 61 -0.25 10.64 -4.97
N PRO A 62 1.03 11.05 -4.99
CA PRO A 62 1.36 12.48 -4.87
C PRO A 62 0.82 13.34 -6.01
N ARG A 63 0.45 12.73 -7.12
CA ARG A 63 -0.15 13.47 -8.23
C ARG A 63 -1.62 13.71 -8.04
N ARG A 64 -2.16 13.28 -6.89
CA ARG A 64 -3.57 13.40 -6.55
C ARG A 64 -4.48 12.54 -7.40
N GLU A 65 -3.94 11.50 -7.98
CA GLU A 65 -4.77 10.51 -8.66
C GLU A 65 -5.37 9.60 -7.61
N LEU A 66 -6.62 9.25 -7.80
CA LEU A 66 -7.33 8.36 -6.89
C LEU A 66 -7.64 7.05 -7.59
N PHE A 67 -7.24 5.96 -6.97
CA PHE A 67 -7.55 4.63 -7.48
C PHE A 67 -8.52 3.99 -6.50
N VAL A 68 -9.58 3.40 -7.02
CA VAL A 68 -10.56 2.70 -6.19
C VAL A 68 -10.48 1.23 -6.55
N LEU A 69 -10.13 0.41 -5.58
CA LEU A 69 -9.88 -1.01 -5.79
C LEU A 69 -10.78 -1.85 -4.88
N VAL A 70 -11.07 -3.05 -5.32
CA VAL A 70 -11.75 -4.01 -4.47
C VAL A 70 -10.67 -4.68 -3.62
N ARG A 71 -10.81 -4.58 -2.31
CA ARG A 71 -9.76 -5.06 -1.40
C ARG A 71 -9.41 -6.52 -1.61
N SER A 72 -10.39 -7.36 -1.89
CA SER A 72 -10.13 -8.77 -2.08
C SER A 72 -9.29 -9.07 -3.32
N ASP A 73 -9.20 -8.13 -4.25
CA ASP A 73 -8.39 -8.30 -5.45
C ASP A 73 -6.92 -7.96 -5.21
N VAL A 74 -6.60 -7.30 -4.11
CA VAL A 74 -5.22 -6.98 -3.78
C VAL A 74 -4.57 -8.23 -3.20
N PHE A 75 -3.51 -8.71 -3.85
CA PHE A 75 -2.87 -9.94 -3.39
C PHE A 75 -1.47 -9.72 -2.83
N ALA A 76 -0.87 -8.58 -3.07
CA ALA A 76 0.46 -8.28 -2.54
C ALA A 76 0.67 -6.78 -2.48
N VAL A 77 1.54 -6.36 -1.57
CA VAL A 77 1.91 -4.96 -1.43
C VAL A 77 3.42 -4.90 -1.30
N ALA A 78 4.05 -4.10 -2.14
CA ALA A 78 5.48 -3.86 -2.05
C ALA A 78 5.70 -2.51 -1.39
N LEU A 79 6.60 -2.47 -0.43
CA LEU A 79 6.92 -1.24 0.29
C LEU A 79 8.29 -0.76 -0.14
N GLU A 80 8.42 0.53 -0.39
CA GLU A 80 9.72 1.10 -0.74
C GLU A 80 9.86 2.48 -0.12
N GLY A 81 11.10 2.90 0.07
CA GLY A 81 11.40 4.17 0.69
C GLY A 81 12.58 4.06 1.62
N GLU A 82 12.80 5.10 2.38
CA GLU A 82 13.96 5.17 3.28
C GLU A 82 13.67 4.54 4.63
N SER A 83 12.57 3.82 4.74
CA SER A 83 12.22 3.14 5.97
C SER A 83 13.14 1.96 6.22
N ASN A 84 13.12 1.43 7.43
CA ASN A 84 13.90 0.25 7.77
C ASN A 84 13.48 -0.96 6.95
N VAL A 85 12.22 -0.98 6.54
CA VAL A 85 11.71 -2.06 5.72
C VAL A 85 12.48 -2.15 4.41
N GLY A 86 12.70 -1.00 3.77
CA GLY A 86 13.43 -0.97 2.52
C GLY A 86 14.87 -1.45 2.69
N LYS A 87 15.51 -1.07 3.76
CA LYS A 87 16.88 -1.50 4.03
C LYS A 87 16.97 -3.00 4.23
N VAL A 88 16.05 -3.54 5.00
CA VAL A 88 16.03 -4.97 5.27
C VAL A 88 15.81 -5.74 3.96
N THR A 89 14.90 -5.27 3.16
CA THR A 89 14.59 -5.92 1.90
C THR A 89 15.80 -5.95 0.99
N ARG A 90 16.53 -4.87 0.92
CA ARG A 90 17.70 -4.80 0.07
C ARG A 90 18.75 -5.80 0.48
N ARG A 91 19.02 -5.92 1.79
CA ARG A 91 20.00 -6.88 2.26
C ARG A 91 19.56 -8.30 1.97
N ALA A 92 18.31 -8.58 2.22
CA ALA A 92 17.79 -9.91 1.98
C ALA A 92 17.86 -10.28 0.50
N GLY A 93 17.71 -9.31 -0.36
CA GLY A 93 17.68 -9.57 -1.79
C GLY A 93 19.03 -9.89 -2.37
N PHE A 94 20.10 -9.51 -1.72
CA PHE A 94 21.38 -9.71 -2.30
C PHE A 94 22.44 -10.20 -1.42
N GLY A 95 22.01 -10.52 -0.26
CA GLY A 95 22.98 -11.02 0.70
C GLY A 95 24.03 -10.04 0.97
#